data_dd455d70a754dc4320d0f67953140e2d
#
_entry.id   dd455d70a754dc4320d0f67953140e2d
#
_cell.length_a   1.000
_cell.length_b   1.000
_cell.length_c   1.000
_cell.angle_alpha   90.00
_cell.angle_beta   90.00
_cell.angle_gamma   90.00
#
_symmetry.space_group_name_H-M   'P 1'
#
loop_
_entity.id
_entity.type
_entity.pdbx_description
1 polymer ?
#
loop_
_entity_poly.entity_id
_entity_poly.type
_entity_poly.pdbx_seq_one_letter_code
_entity_poly.pdbx_strand_id
1 'polypeptide(L)'
;DWVYAKDTYDAFSKQHPELLPPGITDPQIALFETPLGEIVRLFSFILKGDARGAMNCVKILTRIDDVRELVEQKSPQAKYLYKRFKEVNREYQSLLKSGCAAAKKQDSLLLFSYTDDTISLTSDLSNELLHRFPDKTIIVCREKSGEMKCSLRSATLLLPPLVQQSLAGLEGYGGGHEHACGSVVKTHNFDEFIRRIRKQI
;
A
#
# COMPACT_ATOMS: atom_id res chain seq x y z
N ASP A 1 -14.28 2.22 -5.26
CA ASP A 1 -14.03 3.14 -6.35
C ASP A 1 -14.57 4.53 -5.99
N TRP A 2 -13.72 5.57 -6.03
CA TRP A 2 -14.06 6.95 -5.64
C TRP A 2 -15.25 7.51 -6.42
N VAL A 3 -15.32 7.23 -7.71
CA VAL A 3 -16.38 7.76 -8.58
C VAL A 3 -17.76 7.24 -8.15
N TYR A 4 -17.87 5.94 -7.84
CA TYR A 4 -19.13 5.33 -7.41
C TYR A 4 -19.52 5.68 -5.97
N ALA A 5 -18.55 6.09 -5.15
CA ALA A 5 -18.79 6.44 -3.74
C ALA A 5 -18.81 7.97 -3.49
N LYS A 6 -18.88 8.78 -4.54
CA LYS A 6 -18.81 10.25 -4.45
C LYS A 6 -19.77 10.83 -3.43
N ASP A 7 -21.05 10.42 -3.47
CA ASP A 7 -22.04 10.94 -2.53
C ASP A 7 -21.71 10.58 -1.08
N THR A 8 -21.10 9.42 -0.84
CA THR A 8 -20.63 8.99 0.48
C THR A 8 -19.47 9.87 0.96
N TYR A 9 -18.49 10.13 0.10
CA TYR A 9 -17.38 11.01 0.44
C TYR A 9 -17.81 12.46 0.65
N ASP A 10 -18.73 12.96 -0.15
CA ASP A 10 -19.29 14.31 0.01
C ASP A 10 -20.07 14.43 1.33
N ALA A 11 -20.85 13.41 1.69
CA ALA A 11 -21.56 13.37 2.97
C ALA A 11 -20.58 13.29 4.15
N PHE A 12 -19.56 12.44 4.05
CA PHE A 12 -18.51 12.32 5.07
C PHE A 12 -17.73 13.64 5.24
N SER A 13 -17.33 14.27 4.16
CA SER A 13 -16.60 15.56 4.17
C SER A 13 -17.43 16.69 4.84
N LYS A 14 -18.76 16.68 4.65
CA LYS A 14 -19.65 17.65 5.33
C LYS A 14 -19.73 17.40 6.84
N GLN A 15 -19.71 16.13 7.27
CA GLN A 15 -19.79 15.77 8.69
C GLN A 15 -18.43 15.88 9.40
N HIS A 16 -17.35 15.62 8.68
CA HIS A 16 -15.99 15.55 9.20
C HIS A 16 -14.99 16.33 8.33
N PRO A 17 -15.18 17.66 8.16
CA PRO A 17 -14.31 18.50 7.33
C PRO A 17 -12.86 18.53 7.86
N GLU A 18 -12.66 18.26 9.14
CA GLU A 18 -11.34 18.13 9.78
C GLU A 18 -10.59 16.87 9.34
N LEU A 19 -11.30 15.85 8.88
CA LEU A 19 -10.70 14.57 8.39
C LEU A 19 -10.57 14.57 6.87
N LEU A 20 -11.59 15.03 6.17
CA LEU A 20 -11.62 15.13 4.71
C LEU A 20 -12.10 16.53 4.33
N PRO A 21 -11.18 17.47 4.00
CA PRO A 21 -11.57 18.80 3.56
C PRO A 21 -12.50 18.79 2.35
N PRO A 22 -13.49 19.72 2.28
CA PRO A 22 -14.37 19.82 1.13
C PRO A 22 -13.63 20.10 -0.18
N GLY A 23 -14.16 19.56 -1.28
CA GLY A 23 -13.63 19.81 -2.62
C GLY A 23 -12.49 18.89 -3.07
N ILE A 24 -12.08 17.93 -2.24
CA ILE A 24 -11.13 16.89 -2.67
C ILE A 24 -11.85 15.93 -3.60
N THR A 25 -11.35 15.83 -4.84
CA THR A 25 -11.89 14.94 -5.89
C THR A 25 -10.91 13.84 -6.28
N ASP A 26 -9.64 13.96 -5.89
CA ASP A 26 -8.61 12.95 -6.14
C ASP A 26 -8.51 11.99 -4.94
N PRO A 27 -8.75 10.68 -5.14
CA PRO A 27 -8.64 9.68 -4.08
C PRO A 27 -7.21 9.55 -3.53
N GLN A 28 -6.18 9.83 -4.32
CA GLN A 28 -4.80 9.78 -3.85
C GLN A 28 -4.51 10.92 -2.87
N ILE A 29 -4.98 12.12 -3.15
CA ILE A 29 -4.90 13.25 -2.21
C ILE A 29 -5.64 12.91 -0.92
N ALA A 30 -6.86 12.37 -1.01
CA ALA A 30 -7.62 11.96 0.17
C ALA A 30 -6.87 10.93 1.02
N LEU A 31 -6.20 9.95 0.41
CA LEU A 31 -5.51 8.85 1.10
C LEU A 31 -4.11 9.22 1.62
N PHE A 32 -3.41 10.14 0.97
CA PHE A 32 -2.01 10.41 1.29
C PHE A 32 -1.74 11.79 1.86
N GLU A 33 -2.68 12.75 1.71
CA GLU A 33 -2.48 14.14 2.10
C GLU A 33 -3.51 14.66 3.12
N THR A 34 -4.47 13.80 3.55
CA THR A 34 -5.49 14.21 4.53
C THR A 34 -5.45 13.34 5.79
N PRO A 35 -6.01 13.84 6.92
CA PRO A 35 -6.16 13.03 8.12
C PRO A 35 -7.01 11.77 7.94
N LEU A 36 -7.96 11.74 6.99
CA LEU A 36 -8.70 10.53 6.63
C LEU A 36 -7.75 9.39 6.21
N GLY A 37 -6.71 9.73 5.44
CA GLY A 37 -5.72 8.74 5.00
C GLY A 37 -4.95 8.11 6.15
N GLU A 38 -4.69 8.83 7.25
CA GLU A 38 -4.09 8.24 8.46
C GLU A 38 -5.04 7.23 9.11
N ILE A 39 -6.33 7.51 9.18
CA ILE A 39 -7.34 6.59 9.72
C ILE A 39 -7.47 5.34 8.85
N VAL A 40 -7.52 5.49 7.53
CA VAL A 40 -7.55 4.37 6.58
C VAL A 40 -6.31 3.49 6.76
N ARG A 41 -5.14 4.11 6.91
CA ARG A 41 -3.88 3.40 7.17
C ARG A 41 -3.89 2.70 8.53
N LEU A 42 -4.45 3.35 9.55
CA LEU A 42 -4.62 2.73 10.86
C LEU A 42 -5.45 1.45 10.75
N PHE A 43 -6.60 1.47 10.08
CA PHE A 43 -7.43 0.28 9.88
C PHE A 43 -6.68 -0.82 9.12
N SER A 44 -5.94 -0.46 8.07
CA SER A 44 -5.13 -1.43 7.34
C SER A 44 -4.05 -2.07 8.24
N PHE A 45 -3.32 -1.26 9.01
CA PHE A 45 -2.13 -1.71 9.73
C PHE A 45 -2.43 -2.51 10.99
N ILE A 46 -3.52 -2.19 11.72
CA ILE A 46 -3.91 -2.98 12.89
C ILE A 46 -4.36 -4.41 12.53
N LEU A 47 -4.70 -4.66 11.27
CA LEU A 47 -5.09 -5.98 10.75
C LEU A 47 -3.90 -6.79 10.21
N LYS A 48 -2.70 -6.20 10.14
CA LYS A 48 -1.50 -6.90 9.69
C LYS A 48 -0.89 -7.77 10.79
N GLY A 49 -0.14 -8.79 10.38
CA GLY A 49 0.53 -9.74 11.26
C GLY A 49 -0.31 -10.99 11.53
N ASP A 50 -0.32 -11.47 12.78
CA ASP A 50 -1.01 -12.70 13.14
C ASP A 50 -2.54 -12.55 13.21
N ALA A 51 -3.26 -13.63 12.90
CA ALA A 51 -4.73 -13.64 12.83
C ALA A 51 -5.38 -13.34 14.19
N ARG A 52 -4.77 -13.75 15.31
CA ARG A 52 -5.31 -13.52 16.65
C ARG A 52 -5.26 -12.03 16.99
N GLY A 53 -4.15 -11.37 16.73
CA GLY A 53 -3.99 -9.94 16.93
C GLY A 53 -4.95 -9.13 16.05
N ALA A 54 -5.08 -9.48 14.78
CA ALA A 54 -6.03 -8.85 13.86
C ALA A 54 -7.49 -8.99 14.36
N MET A 55 -7.89 -10.20 14.75
CA MET A 55 -9.25 -10.46 15.27
C MET A 55 -9.53 -9.68 16.57
N ASN A 56 -8.54 -9.53 17.45
CA ASN A 56 -8.70 -8.69 18.65
C ASN A 56 -8.93 -7.22 18.28
N CYS A 57 -8.21 -6.70 17.29
CA CYS A 57 -8.43 -5.34 16.80
C CYS A 57 -9.84 -5.17 16.22
N VAL A 58 -10.32 -6.13 15.42
CA VAL A 58 -11.71 -6.10 14.91
C VAL A 58 -12.71 -6.04 16.07
N LYS A 59 -12.57 -6.91 17.08
CA LYS A 59 -13.46 -6.90 18.27
C LYS A 59 -13.42 -5.58 19.04
N ILE A 60 -12.29 -4.90 19.05
CA ILE A 60 -12.15 -3.60 19.69
C ILE A 60 -12.84 -2.52 18.85
N LEU A 61 -12.62 -2.54 17.53
CA LEU A 61 -13.24 -1.59 16.60
C LEU A 61 -14.77 -1.62 16.66
N THR A 62 -15.39 -2.80 16.84
CA THR A 62 -16.85 -2.90 16.98
C THR A 62 -17.42 -2.25 18.26
N ARG A 63 -16.58 -1.73 19.15
CA ARG A 63 -16.95 -1.03 20.39
C ARG A 63 -16.63 0.45 20.35
N ILE A 64 -16.20 0.95 19.20
CA ILE A 64 -15.92 2.37 18.95
C ILE A 64 -17.08 2.90 18.12
N ASP A 65 -17.86 3.80 18.69
CA ASP A 65 -19.07 4.33 18.05
C ASP A 65 -18.79 5.62 17.25
N ASP A 66 -17.72 6.34 17.57
CA ASP A 66 -17.37 7.60 16.93
C ASP A 66 -15.88 7.63 16.51
N VAL A 67 -15.64 7.98 15.27
CA VAL A 67 -14.27 8.12 14.72
C VAL A 67 -13.42 9.13 15.52
N ARG A 68 -14.03 10.13 16.15
CA ARG A 68 -13.34 11.11 17.00
C ARG A 68 -12.76 10.47 18.25
N GLU A 69 -13.41 9.46 18.83
CA GLU A 69 -12.86 8.69 19.93
C GLU A 69 -11.51 8.06 19.55
N LEU A 70 -11.46 7.53 18.32
CA LEU A 70 -10.24 6.94 17.76
C LEU A 70 -9.17 7.99 17.55
N VAL A 71 -9.48 9.07 16.82
CA VAL A 71 -8.52 10.13 16.46
C VAL A 71 -7.91 10.77 17.70
N GLU A 72 -8.74 11.08 18.69
CA GLU A 72 -8.34 11.74 19.93
C GLU A 72 -7.76 10.77 20.97
N GLN A 73 -7.77 9.46 20.69
CA GLN A 73 -7.26 8.38 21.58
C GLN A 73 -7.84 8.49 22.99
N LYS A 74 -9.12 8.84 23.13
CA LYS A 74 -9.76 9.11 24.43
C LYS A 74 -9.96 7.85 25.27
N SER A 75 -10.27 6.72 24.64
CA SER A 75 -10.56 5.46 25.33
C SER A 75 -9.34 4.54 25.43
N PRO A 76 -9.33 3.59 26.38
CA PRO A 76 -8.34 2.51 26.40
C PRO A 76 -8.31 1.69 25.11
N GLN A 77 -9.46 1.50 24.46
CA GLN A 77 -9.65 0.81 23.20
C GLN A 77 -8.89 1.53 22.06
N ALA A 78 -9.14 2.83 21.91
CA ALA A 78 -8.45 3.65 20.92
C ALA A 78 -6.93 3.66 21.15
N LYS A 79 -6.48 3.82 22.41
CA LYS A 79 -5.05 3.75 22.77
C LYS A 79 -4.41 2.42 22.40
N TYR A 80 -5.11 1.30 22.60
CA TYR A 80 -4.62 -0.03 22.22
C TYR A 80 -4.42 -0.14 20.71
N LEU A 81 -5.42 0.29 19.91
CA LEU A 81 -5.34 0.28 18.45
C LEU A 81 -4.18 1.16 17.94
N TYR A 82 -4.04 2.37 18.50
CA TYR A 82 -2.94 3.27 18.14
C TYR A 82 -1.57 2.74 18.52
N LYS A 83 -1.42 2.03 19.63
CA LYS A 83 -0.15 1.38 19.99
C LYS A 83 0.27 0.39 18.91
N ARG A 84 -0.65 -0.50 18.51
CA ARG A 84 -0.40 -1.49 17.44
C ARG A 84 -0.14 -0.80 16.10
N PHE A 85 -0.93 0.21 15.75
CA PHE A 85 -0.70 1.02 14.56
C PHE A 85 0.72 1.62 14.52
N LYS A 86 1.16 2.25 15.61
CA LYS A 86 2.48 2.89 15.69
C LYS A 86 3.63 1.91 15.48
N GLU A 87 3.51 0.68 15.95
CA GLU A 87 4.51 -0.37 15.75
C GLU A 87 4.69 -0.67 14.25
N VAL A 88 3.60 -0.96 13.53
CA VAL A 88 3.62 -1.23 12.09
C VAL A 88 3.98 0.02 11.29
N ASN A 89 3.44 1.18 11.66
CA ASN A 89 3.68 2.43 10.95
C ASN A 89 5.14 2.90 11.04
N ARG A 90 5.83 2.64 12.15
CA ARG A 90 7.27 2.96 12.28
C ARG A 90 8.09 2.19 11.25
N GLU A 91 7.83 0.91 11.07
CA GLU A 91 8.48 0.10 10.06
C GLU A 91 8.12 0.56 8.65
N TYR A 92 6.83 0.79 8.39
CA TYR A 92 6.36 1.33 7.12
C TYR A 92 7.06 2.63 6.74
N GLN A 93 7.17 3.61 7.67
CA GLN A 93 7.84 4.89 7.40
C GLN A 93 9.34 4.71 7.11
N SER A 94 10.00 3.78 7.79
CA SER A 94 11.40 3.44 7.51
C SER A 94 11.58 2.88 6.10
N LEU A 95 10.74 1.91 5.72
CA LEU A 95 10.75 1.31 4.39
C LEU A 95 10.38 2.32 3.31
N LEU A 96 9.38 3.17 3.56
CA LEU A 96 8.98 4.24 2.63
C LEU A 96 10.12 5.21 2.37
N LYS A 97 10.82 5.65 3.42
CA LYS A 97 12.02 6.50 3.28
C LYS A 97 13.07 5.84 2.41
N SER A 98 13.34 4.55 2.62
CA SER A 98 14.28 3.78 1.82
C SER A 98 13.82 3.62 0.37
N GLY A 99 12.53 3.35 0.16
CA GLY A 99 11.92 3.28 -1.16
C GLY A 99 12.01 4.61 -1.94
N CYS A 100 11.75 5.73 -1.26
CA CYS A 100 11.94 7.06 -1.86
C CYS A 100 13.41 7.32 -2.24
N ALA A 101 14.35 6.90 -1.40
CA ALA A 101 15.79 7.04 -1.68
C ALA A 101 16.27 6.17 -2.87
N ALA A 102 15.57 5.07 -3.15
CA ALA A 102 15.86 4.22 -4.31
C ALA A 102 15.42 4.85 -5.64
N ALA A 103 14.59 5.89 -5.63
CA ALA A 103 14.12 6.56 -6.84
C ALA A 103 15.27 7.31 -7.53
N LYS A 104 15.62 6.88 -8.75
CA LYS A 104 16.61 7.57 -9.59
C LYS A 104 15.87 8.49 -10.55
N LYS A 105 16.33 9.73 -10.69
CA LYS A 105 15.67 10.76 -11.51
C LYS A 105 15.49 10.34 -12.98
N GLN A 106 16.47 9.65 -13.56
CA GLN A 106 16.48 9.25 -14.97
C GLN A 106 15.95 7.83 -15.25
N ASP A 107 15.51 7.10 -14.22
CA ASP A 107 14.99 5.73 -14.36
C ASP A 107 13.46 5.76 -14.36
N SER A 108 12.82 5.22 -15.40
CA SER A 108 11.37 5.04 -15.48
C SER A 108 10.85 3.99 -14.49
N LEU A 109 11.73 3.12 -13.97
CA LEU A 109 11.41 2.10 -12.98
C LEU A 109 11.94 2.50 -11.59
N LEU A 110 11.05 2.54 -10.60
CA LEU A 110 11.42 2.50 -9.20
C LEU A 110 11.28 1.06 -8.69
N LEU A 111 12.42 0.40 -8.51
CA LEU A 111 12.50 -0.93 -7.89
C LEU A 111 12.99 -0.80 -6.46
N PHE A 112 12.20 -1.31 -5.52
CA PHE A 112 12.55 -1.38 -4.10
C PHE A 112 12.25 -2.78 -3.54
N SER A 113 13.21 -3.38 -2.85
CA SER A 113 13.04 -4.67 -2.19
C SER A 113 13.43 -4.61 -0.72
N TYR A 114 12.75 -5.41 0.08
CA TYR A 114 13.04 -5.57 1.51
C TYR A 114 12.79 -7.00 1.96
N THR A 115 13.32 -7.37 3.12
CA THR A 115 13.14 -8.68 3.74
C THR A 115 12.33 -8.52 5.01
N ASP A 116 11.24 -9.29 5.14
CA ASP A 116 10.42 -9.36 6.36
C ASP A 116 9.66 -10.69 6.37
N ASP A 117 9.73 -11.41 7.47
CA ASP A 117 9.06 -12.70 7.62
C ASP A 117 7.64 -12.60 8.19
N THR A 118 7.26 -11.47 8.75
CA THR A 118 6.01 -11.30 9.51
C THR A 118 4.94 -10.51 8.79
N ILE A 119 5.27 -9.34 8.27
CA ILE A 119 4.30 -8.37 7.73
C ILE A 119 4.57 -8.10 6.25
N SER A 120 3.51 -8.02 5.43
CA SER A 120 3.61 -7.54 4.06
C SER A 120 3.14 -6.10 3.95
N LEU A 121 4.03 -5.23 3.49
CA LEU A 121 3.78 -3.81 3.25
C LEU A 121 3.96 -3.44 1.77
N THR A 122 4.15 -4.43 0.88
CA THR A 122 4.44 -4.19 -0.54
C THR A 122 3.35 -3.38 -1.24
N SER A 123 2.09 -3.70 -0.98
CA SER A 123 0.96 -3.00 -1.61
C SER A 123 0.82 -1.57 -1.07
N ASP A 124 0.94 -1.39 0.24
CA ASP A 124 0.81 -0.06 0.87
C ASP A 124 1.95 0.86 0.38
N LEU A 125 3.18 0.33 0.37
CA LEU A 125 4.36 1.06 -0.12
C LEU A 125 4.25 1.39 -1.61
N SER A 126 3.83 0.43 -2.45
CA SER A 126 3.73 0.67 -3.88
C SER A 126 2.69 1.72 -4.24
N ASN A 127 1.57 1.78 -3.50
CA ASN A 127 0.55 2.81 -3.69
C ASN A 127 1.08 4.21 -3.31
N GLU A 128 1.73 4.36 -2.15
CA GLU A 128 2.26 5.65 -1.73
C GLU A 128 3.47 6.08 -2.58
N LEU A 129 4.32 5.15 -3.01
CA LEU A 129 5.43 5.45 -3.93
C LEU A 129 4.90 5.90 -5.30
N LEU A 130 3.81 5.31 -5.82
CA LEU A 130 3.19 5.79 -7.06
C LEU A 130 2.65 7.22 -6.90
N HIS A 131 2.00 7.53 -5.78
CA HIS A 131 1.53 8.90 -5.49
C HIS A 131 2.69 9.91 -5.47
N ARG A 132 3.84 9.53 -4.90
CA ARG A 132 5.04 10.40 -4.84
C ARG A 132 5.82 10.49 -6.15
N PHE A 133 5.75 9.47 -7.00
CA PHE A 133 6.46 9.34 -8.27
C PHE A 133 5.52 8.85 -9.38
N PRO A 134 4.50 9.66 -9.76
CA PRO A 134 3.44 9.23 -10.67
C PRO A 134 3.93 8.97 -12.11
N ASP A 135 5.08 9.48 -12.47
CA ASP A 135 5.76 9.28 -13.75
C ASP A 135 6.55 7.96 -13.85
N LYS A 136 6.61 7.18 -12.75
CA LYS A 136 7.37 5.94 -12.70
C LYS A 136 6.49 4.71 -12.63
N THR A 137 7.00 3.62 -13.17
CA THR A 137 6.52 2.28 -12.82
C THR A 137 7.13 1.88 -11.48
N ILE A 138 6.31 1.50 -10.53
CA ILE A 138 6.72 1.14 -9.17
C ILE A 138 6.69 -0.37 -9.02
N ILE A 139 7.78 -0.96 -8.53
CA ILE A 139 7.84 -2.36 -8.13
C ILE A 139 8.39 -2.41 -6.71
N VAL A 140 7.57 -2.86 -5.77
CA VAL A 140 7.97 -3.12 -4.39
C VAL A 140 7.91 -4.61 -4.15
N CYS A 141 9.04 -5.20 -3.78
CA CYS A 141 9.17 -6.64 -3.55
C CYS A 141 9.55 -6.95 -2.11
N ARG A 142 8.97 -8.03 -1.59
CA ARG A 142 9.37 -8.63 -0.32
C ARG A 142 9.94 -10.02 -0.57
N GLU A 143 11.16 -10.24 -0.11
CA GLU A 143 11.74 -11.58 -0.10
C GLU A 143 11.21 -12.37 1.09
N LYS A 144 10.70 -13.56 0.82
CA LYS A 144 10.27 -14.52 1.84
C LYS A 144 10.33 -15.95 1.33
N SER A 145 11.01 -16.84 2.06
CA SER A 145 11.06 -18.27 1.79
C SER A 145 11.52 -18.61 0.37
N GLY A 146 12.54 -17.94 -0.15
CA GLY A 146 13.08 -18.16 -1.49
C GLY A 146 12.20 -17.63 -2.63
N GLU A 147 11.25 -16.76 -2.32
CA GLU A 147 10.35 -16.11 -3.27
C GLU A 147 10.39 -14.59 -3.12
N MET A 148 10.37 -13.90 -4.25
CA MET A 148 10.16 -12.46 -4.34
C MET A 148 8.67 -12.20 -4.59
N LYS A 149 7.98 -11.65 -3.59
CA LYS A 149 6.55 -11.28 -3.64
C LYS A 149 6.45 -9.81 -3.93
N CYS A 150 6.01 -9.46 -5.13
CA CYS A 150 6.05 -8.10 -5.64
C CYS A 150 4.67 -7.49 -5.84
N SER A 151 4.56 -6.20 -5.56
CA SER A 151 3.43 -5.35 -5.95
C SER A 151 3.90 -4.36 -7.01
N LEU A 152 3.20 -4.34 -8.16
CA LEU A 152 3.51 -3.48 -9.29
C LEU A 152 2.41 -2.43 -9.45
N ARG A 153 2.80 -1.17 -9.69
CA ARG A 153 1.89 -0.05 -9.93
C ARG A 153 2.42 0.83 -11.05
N SER A 154 1.51 1.34 -11.88
CA SER A 154 1.81 2.35 -12.88
C SER A 154 0.57 3.20 -13.14
N ALA A 155 0.74 4.49 -13.34
CA ALA A 155 -0.36 5.38 -13.73
C ALA A 155 -0.70 5.26 -15.23
N THR A 156 0.22 4.78 -16.06
CA THR A 156 0.13 4.87 -17.52
C THR A 156 0.22 3.53 -18.24
N LEU A 157 0.93 2.54 -17.67
CA LEU A 157 1.16 1.26 -18.34
C LEU A 157 0.09 0.23 -17.96
N LEU A 158 -0.28 -0.59 -18.93
CA LEU A 158 -1.08 -1.80 -18.73
C LEU A 158 -0.17 -2.91 -18.17
N LEU A 159 -0.30 -3.18 -16.88
CA LEU A 159 0.57 -4.11 -16.16
C LEU A 159 0.31 -5.60 -16.43
N PRO A 160 -0.92 -6.09 -16.64
CA PRO A 160 -1.15 -7.52 -16.84
C PRO A 160 -0.35 -8.13 -17.99
N PRO A 161 -0.34 -7.58 -19.22
CA PRO A 161 0.47 -8.15 -20.31
C PRO A 161 1.97 -8.03 -20.02
N LEU A 162 2.42 -6.93 -19.41
CA LEU A 162 3.81 -6.73 -19.01
C LEU A 162 4.27 -7.85 -18.06
N VAL A 163 3.48 -8.14 -17.03
CA VAL A 163 3.78 -9.18 -16.03
C VAL A 163 3.79 -10.56 -16.66
N GLN A 164 2.78 -10.90 -17.47
CA GLN A 164 2.68 -12.19 -18.14
C GLN A 164 3.86 -12.46 -19.09
N GLN A 165 4.22 -11.49 -19.93
CA GLN A 165 5.35 -11.61 -20.85
C GLN A 165 6.68 -11.74 -20.09
N SER A 166 6.84 -10.98 -19.00
CA SER A 166 8.05 -11.02 -18.19
C SER A 166 8.23 -12.33 -17.42
N LEU A 167 7.12 -13.01 -17.07
CA LEU A 167 7.12 -14.31 -16.39
C LEU A 167 7.25 -15.50 -17.33
N ALA A 168 7.08 -15.34 -18.63
CA ALA A 168 7.06 -16.45 -19.59
C ALA A 168 8.32 -17.34 -19.46
N GLY A 169 8.15 -18.63 -19.12
CA GLY A 169 9.23 -19.58 -18.92
C GLY A 169 10.06 -19.40 -17.63
N LEU A 170 9.64 -18.53 -16.71
CA LEU A 170 10.22 -18.42 -15.36
C LEU A 170 9.33 -19.13 -14.33
N GLU A 171 9.95 -19.59 -13.24
CA GLU A 171 9.22 -20.11 -12.10
C GLU A 171 8.58 -18.95 -11.30
N GLY A 172 7.30 -18.74 -11.53
CA GLY A 172 6.55 -17.67 -10.91
C GLY A 172 5.14 -17.56 -11.49
N TYR A 173 4.35 -16.68 -10.89
CA TYR A 173 3.02 -16.32 -11.36
C TYR A 173 2.71 -14.87 -11.00
N GLY A 174 1.75 -14.28 -11.69
CA GLY A 174 1.33 -12.91 -11.42
C GLY A 174 0.13 -12.51 -12.27
N GLY A 175 -0.41 -11.35 -11.94
CA GLY A 175 -1.55 -10.76 -12.61
C GLY A 175 -2.21 -9.71 -11.74
N GLY A 176 -3.35 -9.19 -12.17
CA GLY A 176 -4.11 -8.18 -11.47
C GLY A 176 -4.93 -7.32 -12.40
N HIS A 177 -5.10 -6.05 -12.02
CA HIS A 177 -5.83 -5.05 -12.77
C HIS A 177 -4.88 -4.22 -13.65
N GLU A 178 -5.43 -3.41 -14.55
CA GLU A 178 -4.71 -2.64 -15.56
C GLU A 178 -3.47 -1.90 -15.00
N HIS A 179 -3.62 -1.23 -13.87
CA HIS A 179 -2.59 -0.38 -13.25
C HIS A 179 -2.05 -0.90 -11.91
N ALA A 180 -2.47 -2.10 -11.49
CA ALA A 180 -2.12 -2.70 -10.21
C ALA A 180 -2.04 -4.22 -10.32
N CYS A 181 -0.82 -4.75 -10.33
CA CYS A 181 -0.55 -6.19 -10.38
C CYS A 181 0.22 -6.66 -9.16
N GLY A 182 0.14 -7.96 -8.90
CA GLY A 182 1.00 -8.70 -8.02
C GLY A 182 1.77 -9.79 -8.77
N SER A 183 2.96 -10.13 -8.30
CA SER A 183 3.68 -11.31 -8.78
C SER A 183 4.43 -12.01 -7.67
N VAL A 184 4.64 -13.30 -7.85
CA VAL A 184 5.52 -14.13 -7.04
C VAL A 184 6.51 -14.77 -8.00
N VAL A 185 7.80 -14.61 -7.74
CA VAL A 185 8.89 -15.11 -8.59
C VAL A 185 9.92 -15.79 -7.70
N LYS A 186 10.44 -16.95 -8.08
CA LYS A 186 11.56 -17.57 -7.36
C LYS A 186 12.77 -16.64 -7.37
N THR A 187 13.47 -16.56 -6.24
CA THR A 187 14.59 -15.61 -6.06
C THR A 187 15.64 -15.74 -7.16
N HIS A 188 15.95 -16.96 -7.62
CA HIS A 188 16.93 -17.20 -8.68
C HIS A 188 16.47 -16.72 -10.08
N ASN A 189 15.17 -16.50 -10.30
CA ASN A 189 14.62 -15.95 -11.54
C ASN A 189 14.37 -14.42 -11.47
N PHE A 190 14.55 -13.81 -10.31
CA PHE A 190 14.12 -12.44 -10.07
C PHE A 190 14.84 -11.41 -10.95
N ASP A 191 16.16 -11.52 -11.07
CA ASP A 191 16.95 -10.59 -11.89
C ASP A 191 16.53 -10.64 -13.37
N GLU A 192 16.24 -11.85 -13.89
CA GLU A 192 15.75 -12.03 -15.25
C GLU A 192 14.34 -11.43 -15.41
N PHE A 193 13.46 -11.61 -14.43
CA PHE A 193 12.13 -11.01 -14.42
C PHE A 193 12.22 -9.47 -14.52
N ILE A 194 13.03 -8.85 -13.66
CA ILE A 194 13.23 -7.39 -13.66
C ILE A 194 13.88 -6.91 -14.96
N ARG A 195 14.85 -7.65 -15.49
CA ARG A 195 15.48 -7.33 -16.77
C ARG A 195 14.48 -7.32 -17.93
N ARG A 196 13.53 -8.26 -17.94
CA ARG A 196 12.47 -8.31 -18.97
C ARG A 196 11.47 -7.17 -18.84
N ILE A 197 11.09 -6.81 -17.60
CA ILE A 197 10.26 -5.63 -17.35
C ILE A 197 10.96 -4.38 -17.89
N ARG A 198 12.24 -4.15 -17.53
CA ARG A 198 13.00 -2.97 -17.97
C ARG A 198 13.12 -2.82 -19.49
N LYS A 199 13.02 -3.88 -20.26
CA LYS A 199 13.04 -3.83 -21.73
C LYS A 199 11.72 -3.36 -22.35
N GLN A 200 10.66 -3.30 -21.57
CA GLN A 200 9.30 -3.00 -22.02
C GLN A 200 8.79 -1.63 -21.54
N ILE A 201 9.59 -0.90 -20.72
CA ILE A 201 9.21 0.39 -20.13
C ILE A 201 10.20 1.51 -20.48
#